data_7c7c8b1fc0457acc0f292fd8ec350842
#
_entry.id   7c7c8b1fc0457acc0f292fd8ec350842
#
_cell.length_a   1.000
_cell.length_b   1.000
_cell.length_c   1.000
_cell.angle_alpha   90.00
_cell.angle_beta   90.00
_cell.angle_gamma   90.00
#
_symmetry.space_group_name_H-M   'P 1'
#
loop_
_entity.id
_entity.type
_entity.pdbx_description
1 polymer ?
#
loop_
_entity_poly.entity_id
_entity_poly.type
_entity_poly.pdbx_seq_one_letter_code
_entity_poly.pdbx_strand_id
1 'polypeptide(L)'
;PFQRKQVGIVTTGNEVFHGRIKDTFTPVIVDKLSEFDTEVIDHVTWDDDDKKVTASILDMIGKGADVVICTGGMSVDPDDKTPLAIKNTGAEMISYGSPVLPGAMFLLSYYRKGDKVIPICGLPGCAMYNRRTIFDLVLPRLMAADPVTADELASLGEGGLCLNCKVCTFPNCGFGKGY
;
A
#
# COMPACT_ATOMS: atom_id res chain seq x y z
N PRO A 1 2.36 20.71 1.50
CA PRO A 1 3.62 20.27 0.89
C PRO A 1 3.89 18.83 1.27
N PHE A 2 4.61 18.08 0.42
CA PHE A 2 5.09 16.76 0.76
C PHE A 2 6.08 16.85 1.93
N GLN A 3 6.09 15.81 2.75
CA GLN A 3 6.95 15.70 3.92
C GLN A 3 7.92 14.54 3.70
N ARG A 4 9.12 14.64 4.24
CA ARG A 4 10.02 13.49 4.33
C ARG A 4 9.36 12.42 5.19
N LYS A 5 9.31 11.18 4.68
CA LYS A 5 8.66 10.04 5.34
C LYS A 5 9.60 8.86 5.47
N GLN A 6 9.56 8.23 6.63
CA GLN A 6 10.17 6.93 6.88
C GLN A 6 9.15 5.83 6.56
N VAL A 7 9.52 4.88 5.71
CA VAL A 7 8.62 3.85 5.21
C VAL A 7 9.11 2.47 5.61
N GLY A 8 8.22 1.65 6.18
CA GLY A 8 8.44 0.24 6.38
C GLY A 8 7.77 -0.58 5.28
N ILE A 9 8.41 -1.67 4.83
CA ILE A 9 7.84 -2.57 3.82
C ILE A 9 7.80 -3.99 4.38
N VAL A 10 6.63 -4.62 4.31
CA VAL A 10 6.42 -6.02 4.66
C VAL A 10 5.94 -6.76 3.43
N THR A 11 6.74 -7.70 2.95
CA THR A 11 6.39 -8.58 1.83
C THR A 11 5.97 -9.94 2.37
N THR A 12 4.84 -10.48 1.92
CA THR A 12 4.38 -11.82 2.28
C THR A 12 4.32 -12.74 1.08
N GLY A 13 4.42 -14.01 1.33
CA GLY A 13 4.27 -15.05 0.33
C GLY A 13 5.27 -16.19 0.51
N ASN A 14 4.76 -17.41 0.62
CA ASN A 14 5.56 -18.62 0.84
C ASN A 14 6.66 -18.82 -0.20
N GLU A 15 6.37 -18.50 -1.46
CA GLU A 15 7.35 -18.72 -2.55
C GLU A 15 8.51 -17.72 -2.49
N VAL A 16 8.20 -16.45 -2.14
CA VAL A 16 9.23 -15.42 -1.96
C VAL A 16 10.05 -15.71 -0.71
N PHE A 17 9.39 -16.02 0.41
CA PHE A 17 10.04 -16.32 1.69
C PHE A 17 11.01 -17.50 1.60
N HIS A 18 10.63 -18.56 0.90
CA HIS A 18 11.50 -19.72 0.68
C HIS A 18 12.49 -19.57 -0.49
N GLY A 19 12.57 -18.39 -1.10
CA GLY A 19 13.50 -18.10 -2.19
C GLY A 19 13.19 -18.85 -3.49
N ARG A 20 11.98 -19.40 -3.67
CA ARG A 20 11.54 -20.08 -4.90
C ARG A 20 11.33 -19.12 -6.05
N ILE A 21 10.87 -17.92 -5.73
CA ILE A 21 10.74 -16.80 -6.67
C ILE A 21 11.41 -15.57 -6.08
N LYS A 22 11.88 -14.67 -6.96
CA LYS A 22 12.45 -13.40 -6.54
C LYS A 22 11.34 -12.43 -6.15
N ASP A 23 11.56 -11.66 -5.08
CA ASP A 23 10.69 -10.53 -4.75
C ASP A 23 10.74 -9.48 -5.87
N THR A 24 9.62 -9.30 -6.53
CA THR A 24 9.42 -8.32 -7.59
C THR A 24 8.54 -7.14 -7.15
N PHE A 25 7.92 -7.23 -5.96
CA PHE A 25 7.12 -6.15 -5.38
C PHE A 25 7.99 -5.02 -4.82
N THR A 26 8.93 -5.34 -3.97
CA THR A 26 9.76 -4.34 -3.28
C THR A 26 10.44 -3.38 -4.23
N PRO A 27 11.09 -3.80 -5.34
CA PRO A 27 11.70 -2.86 -6.28
C PRO A 27 10.69 -1.86 -6.88
N VAL A 28 9.47 -2.32 -7.21
CA VAL A 28 8.42 -1.46 -7.77
C VAL A 28 7.92 -0.45 -6.74
N ILE A 29 7.77 -0.87 -5.47
CA ILE A 29 7.37 0.04 -4.40
C ILE A 29 8.45 1.09 -4.13
N VAL A 30 9.70 0.69 -4.07
CA VAL A 30 10.83 1.61 -3.89
C VAL A 30 10.90 2.64 -5.03
N ASP A 31 10.67 2.20 -6.27
CA ASP A 31 10.63 3.10 -7.44
C ASP A 31 9.50 4.15 -7.30
N LYS A 32 8.28 3.72 -6.92
CA LYS A 32 7.16 4.64 -6.67
C LYS A 32 7.44 5.61 -5.51
N LEU A 33 8.07 5.13 -4.45
CA LEU A 33 8.45 5.96 -3.30
C LEU A 33 9.53 6.99 -3.67
N SER A 34 10.39 6.67 -4.65
CA SER A 34 11.45 7.59 -5.10
C SER A 34 10.91 8.86 -5.80
N GLU A 35 9.63 8.88 -6.17
CA GLU A 35 8.96 10.11 -6.64
C GLU A 35 8.78 11.15 -5.51
N PHE A 36 9.04 10.77 -4.24
CA PHE A 36 8.88 11.59 -3.04
C PHE A 36 10.15 11.56 -2.18
N ASP A 37 10.27 12.48 -1.24
CA ASP A 37 11.35 12.45 -0.24
C ASP A 37 11.04 11.38 0.84
N THR A 38 11.43 10.15 0.53
CA THR A 38 11.18 8.98 1.39
C THR A 38 12.47 8.22 1.70
N GLU A 39 12.47 7.55 2.84
CA GLU A 39 13.52 6.63 3.27
C GLU A 39 12.89 5.31 3.68
N VAL A 40 13.28 4.21 3.03
CA VAL A 40 12.88 2.87 3.49
C VAL A 40 13.76 2.48 4.67
N ILE A 41 13.18 2.49 5.87
CA ILE A 41 13.92 2.23 7.12
C ILE A 41 14.03 0.75 7.46
N ASP A 42 13.12 -0.07 6.93
CA ASP A 42 13.13 -1.51 7.16
C ASP A 42 12.33 -2.24 6.06
N HIS A 43 12.78 -3.45 5.70
CA HIS A 43 12.07 -4.35 4.81
C HIS A 43 12.21 -5.77 5.31
N VAL A 44 11.09 -6.44 5.49
CA VAL A 44 11.04 -7.85 5.89
C VAL A 44 10.19 -8.67 4.94
N THR A 45 10.55 -9.95 4.78
CA THR A 45 9.78 -10.90 4.00
C THR A 45 9.37 -12.05 4.91
N TRP A 46 8.09 -12.42 4.90
CA TRP A 46 7.53 -13.50 5.67
C TRP A 46 6.76 -14.51 4.82
N ASP A 47 6.63 -15.71 5.36
CA ASP A 47 5.57 -16.65 4.98
C ASP A 47 4.19 -16.06 5.31
N ASP A 48 3.11 -16.77 4.98
CA ASP A 48 1.74 -16.29 5.21
C ASP A 48 1.30 -16.47 6.70
N ASP A 49 2.17 -16.06 7.63
CA ASP A 49 1.93 -16.07 9.08
C ASP A 49 1.48 -14.67 9.54
N ASP A 50 0.17 -14.53 9.80
CA ASP A 50 -0.43 -13.26 10.22
C ASP A 50 0.21 -12.68 11.50
N LYS A 51 0.65 -13.50 12.43
CA LYS A 51 1.28 -13.04 13.69
C LYS A 51 2.63 -12.40 13.45
N LYS A 52 3.47 -13.02 12.60
CA LYS A 52 4.78 -12.47 12.24
C LYS A 52 4.62 -11.15 11.48
N VAL A 53 3.68 -11.12 10.53
CA VAL A 53 3.37 -9.92 9.75
C VAL A 53 2.87 -8.80 10.66
N THR A 54 1.92 -9.08 11.57
CA THR A 54 1.43 -8.11 12.56
C THR A 54 2.57 -7.57 13.43
N ALA A 55 3.41 -8.47 13.96
CA ALA A 55 4.54 -8.07 14.82
C ALA A 55 5.52 -7.16 14.06
N SER A 56 5.82 -7.47 12.80
CA SER A 56 6.72 -6.65 11.98
C SER A 56 6.16 -5.28 11.66
N ILE A 57 4.86 -5.17 11.38
CA ILE A 57 4.21 -3.87 11.18
C ILE A 57 4.36 -3.01 12.44
N LEU A 58 4.06 -3.59 13.62
CA LEU A 58 4.17 -2.87 14.89
C LEU A 58 5.61 -2.51 15.25
N ASP A 59 6.58 -3.38 14.95
CA ASP A 59 8.01 -3.12 15.13
C ASP A 59 8.49 -1.94 14.27
N MET A 60 8.12 -1.92 12.98
CA MET A 60 8.43 -0.80 12.08
C MET A 60 7.83 0.51 12.57
N ILE A 61 6.59 0.49 13.06
CA ILE A 61 5.94 1.64 13.71
C ILE A 61 6.72 2.05 14.99
N GLY A 62 7.20 1.07 15.75
CA GLY A 62 8.06 1.26 16.91
C GLY A 62 9.36 1.98 16.56
N LYS A 63 10.01 1.57 15.48
CA LYS A 63 11.25 2.14 14.92
C LYS A 63 11.07 3.53 14.29
N GLY A 64 9.84 4.00 14.13
CA GLY A 64 9.57 5.36 13.67
C GLY A 64 8.96 5.47 12.28
N ALA A 65 8.54 4.37 11.66
CA ALA A 65 7.85 4.43 10.37
C ALA A 65 6.69 5.42 10.39
N ASP A 66 6.61 6.24 9.34
CA ASP A 66 5.52 7.17 9.07
C ASP A 66 4.44 6.55 8.20
N VAL A 67 4.80 5.51 7.45
CA VAL A 67 3.93 4.72 6.58
C VAL A 67 4.43 3.28 6.59
N VAL A 68 3.53 2.31 6.60
CA VAL A 68 3.86 0.90 6.38
C VAL A 68 3.14 0.39 5.14
N ILE A 69 3.87 -0.29 4.26
CA ILE A 69 3.32 -0.87 3.03
C ILE A 69 3.47 -2.38 3.11
N CYS A 70 2.33 -3.08 2.99
CA CYS A 70 2.28 -4.54 2.96
C CYS A 70 1.99 -5.00 1.53
N THR A 71 2.72 -6.01 1.05
CA THR A 71 2.55 -6.60 -0.27
C THR A 71 2.49 -8.12 -0.18
N GLY A 72 1.80 -8.76 -1.12
CA GLY A 72 1.53 -10.20 -1.07
C GLY A 72 0.35 -10.54 -0.15
N GLY A 73 -0.25 -11.72 -0.32
CA GLY A 73 -1.40 -12.15 0.47
C GLY A 73 -2.57 -11.16 0.49
N MET A 74 -2.82 -10.50 -0.64
CA MET A 74 -3.80 -9.41 -0.80
C MET A 74 -4.80 -9.67 -1.95
N SER A 75 -5.07 -10.92 -2.25
CA SER A 75 -6.10 -11.30 -3.23
C SER A 75 -7.43 -11.66 -2.53
N VAL A 76 -8.34 -12.27 -3.27
CA VAL A 76 -9.59 -12.79 -2.73
C VAL A 76 -9.46 -14.20 -2.15
N ASP A 77 -8.25 -14.75 -2.09
CA ASP A 77 -8.02 -16.08 -1.56
C ASP A 77 -8.23 -16.10 -0.03
N PRO A 78 -9.04 -17.02 0.51
CA PRO A 78 -9.23 -17.15 1.95
C PRO A 78 -7.95 -17.43 2.75
N ASP A 79 -6.92 -17.94 2.09
CA ASP A 79 -5.62 -18.23 2.71
C ASP A 79 -4.72 -16.97 2.80
N ASP A 80 -5.09 -15.88 2.15
CA ASP A 80 -4.40 -14.61 2.25
C ASP A 80 -4.54 -14.01 3.65
N LYS A 81 -3.42 -13.84 4.34
CA LYS A 81 -3.38 -13.42 5.76
C LYS A 81 -3.00 -11.95 5.98
N THR A 82 -2.55 -11.25 4.95
CA THR A 82 -2.11 -9.86 5.08
C THR A 82 -3.22 -8.91 5.57
N PRO A 83 -4.47 -8.98 5.08
CA PRO A 83 -5.56 -8.15 5.61
C PRO A 83 -5.86 -8.43 7.09
N LEU A 84 -5.81 -9.70 7.49
CA LEU A 84 -5.98 -10.10 8.88
C LEU A 84 -4.84 -9.58 9.75
N ALA A 85 -3.61 -9.69 9.28
CA ALA A 85 -2.44 -9.17 9.98
C ALA A 85 -2.51 -7.66 10.21
N ILE A 86 -2.92 -6.90 9.19
CA ILE A 86 -3.14 -5.44 9.32
C ILE A 86 -4.24 -5.15 10.34
N LYS A 87 -5.36 -5.85 10.28
CA LYS A 87 -6.46 -5.71 11.26
C LYS A 87 -5.98 -6.00 12.69
N ASN A 88 -5.16 -7.03 12.87
CA ASN A 88 -4.65 -7.45 14.18
C ASN A 88 -3.69 -6.43 14.81
N THR A 89 -3.17 -5.45 14.07
CA THR A 89 -2.40 -4.32 14.64
C THR A 89 -3.27 -3.41 15.50
N GLY A 90 -4.59 -3.47 15.38
CA GLY A 90 -5.52 -2.52 15.98
C GLY A 90 -5.72 -1.24 15.16
N ALA A 91 -5.22 -1.18 13.92
CA ALA A 91 -5.46 -0.06 13.01
C ALA A 91 -6.94 0.04 12.63
N GLU A 92 -7.41 1.27 12.49
CA GLU A 92 -8.74 1.58 11.97
C GLU A 92 -8.77 1.28 10.46
N MET A 93 -9.59 0.31 10.07
CA MET A 93 -9.76 -0.09 8.66
C MET A 93 -10.63 0.95 7.94
N ILE A 94 -10.06 1.66 7.00
CA ILE A 94 -10.79 2.66 6.19
C ILE A 94 -11.49 1.98 5.03
N SER A 95 -10.77 1.15 4.29
CA SER A 95 -11.32 0.36 3.20
C SER A 95 -10.49 -0.89 2.95
N TYR A 96 -11.16 -1.98 2.61
CA TYR A 96 -10.58 -3.14 1.97
C TYR A 96 -11.36 -3.42 0.69
N GLY A 97 -10.75 -3.08 -0.42
CA GLY A 97 -11.36 -2.97 -1.73
C GLY A 97 -11.46 -1.51 -2.20
N SER A 98 -11.45 -1.32 -3.51
CA SER A 98 -11.50 -0.02 -4.15
C SER A 98 -12.23 -0.11 -5.48
N PRO A 99 -13.03 0.90 -5.86
CA PRO A 99 -13.69 0.93 -7.17
C PRO A 99 -12.75 1.33 -8.31
N VAL A 100 -11.45 1.47 -8.04
CA VAL A 100 -10.44 1.91 -9.02
C VAL A 100 -9.69 0.72 -9.60
N LEU A 101 -9.53 0.68 -10.91
CA LEU A 101 -8.73 -0.32 -11.62
C LEU A 101 -7.56 0.32 -12.39
N PRO A 102 -6.34 -0.22 -12.23
CA PRO A 102 -5.95 -1.36 -11.39
C PRO A 102 -5.92 -1.00 -9.89
N GLY A 103 -6.20 -2.00 -9.05
CA GLY A 103 -6.06 -1.84 -7.61
C GLY A 103 -7.29 -2.24 -6.78
N ALA A 104 -8.22 -3.05 -7.34
CA ALA A 104 -9.49 -3.41 -6.71
C ALA A 104 -9.35 -3.93 -5.27
N MET A 105 -8.29 -4.67 -4.93
CA MET A 105 -8.07 -5.23 -3.59
C MET A 105 -7.15 -4.36 -2.71
N PHE A 106 -7.02 -3.08 -3.03
CA PHE A 106 -6.27 -2.14 -2.19
C PHE A 106 -6.89 -2.03 -0.81
N LEU A 107 -6.03 -2.03 0.22
CA LEU A 107 -6.43 -1.84 1.61
C LEU A 107 -5.77 -0.57 2.16
N LEU A 108 -6.56 0.24 2.83
CA LEU A 108 -6.08 1.40 3.60
C LEU A 108 -6.57 1.31 5.03
N SER A 109 -5.67 1.51 5.96
CA SER A 109 -5.97 1.63 7.39
C SER A 109 -5.07 2.66 8.05
N TYR A 110 -5.47 3.14 9.23
CA TYR A 110 -4.70 4.09 10.01
C TYR A 110 -4.45 3.55 11.42
N TYR A 111 -3.19 3.47 11.80
CA TYR A 111 -2.77 3.17 13.16
C TYR A 111 -2.51 4.46 13.93
N ARG A 112 -3.04 4.56 15.15
CA ARG A 112 -2.84 5.73 16.01
C ARG A 112 -1.79 5.44 17.07
N LYS A 113 -0.72 6.26 17.10
CA LYS A 113 0.32 6.21 18.12
C LYS A 113 0.45 7.59 18.79
N GLY A 114 -0.27 7.79 19.90
CA GLY A 114 -0.44 9.13 20.44
C GLY A 114 -1.16 10.04 19.44
N ASP A 115 -0.59 11.20 19.16
CA ASP A 115 -1.12 12.15 18.18
C ASP A 115 -0.75 11.82 16.73
N LYS A 116 0.12 10.83 16.50
CA LYS A 116 0.57 10.43 15.17
C LYS A 116 -0.41 9.44 14.56
N VAL A 117 -0.81 9.72 13.33
CA VAL A 117 -1.64 8.85 12.48
C VAL A 117 -0.75 8.23 11.41
N ILE A 118 -0.63 6.91 11.41
CA ILE A 118 0.29 6.15 10.56
C ILE A 118 -0.53 5.32 9.60
N PRO A 119 -0.52 5.61 8.29
CA PRO A 119 -1.18 4.78 7.31
C PRO A 119 -0.47 3.43 7.15
N ILE A 120 -1.27 2.37 7.07
CA ILE A 120 -0.86 1.03 6.69
C ILE A 120 -1.63 0.66 5.43
N CYS A 121 -0.90 0.40 4.34
CA CYS A 121 -1.47 0.05 3.05
C CYS A 121 -1.22 -1.42 2.74
N GLY A 122 -2.24 -2.11 2.23
CA GLY A 122 -2.09 -3.42 1.61
C GLY A 122 -2.22 -3.31 0.09
N LEU A 123 -1.20 -3.73 -0.65
CA LEU A 123 -1.14 -3.60 -2.10
C LEU A 123 -1.37 -4.94 -2.80
N PRO A 124 -2.39 -5.03 -3.68
CA PRO A 124 -2.64 -6.23 -4.47
C PRO A 124 -1.59 -6.45 -5.56
N GLY A 125 -1.51 -7.68 -6.07
CA GLY A 125 -0.53 -8.10 -7.07
C GLY A 125 -0.47 -7.26 -8.34
N CYS A 126 -1.56 -6.59 -8.73
CA CYS A 126 -1.58 -5.69 -9.88
C CYS A 126 -0.62 -4.50 -9.75
N ALA A 127 -0.18 -4.16 -8.52
CA ALA A 127 0.80 -3.11 -8.29
C ALA A 127 2.16 -3.40 -8.95
N MET A 128 2.49 -4.69 -9.16
CA MET A 128 3.72 -5.10 -9.87
C MET A 128 3.67 -4.89 -11.37
N TYR A 129 2.48 -5.11 -11.96
CA TYR A 129 2.33 -5.23 -13.41
C TYR A 129 1.86 -3.95 -14.07
N ASN A 130 1.31 -3.02 -13.29
CA ASN A 130 0.73 -1.80 -13.80
C ASN A 130 1.55 -0.59 -13.38
N ARG A 131 1.79 0.28 -14.34
CA ARG A 131 2.56 1.50 -14.13
C ARG A 131 1.89 2.41 -13.10
N ARG A 132 0.56 2.53 -13.15
CA ARG A 132 -0.24 3.31 -12.19
C ARG A 132 -1.42 2.49 -11.69
N THR A 133 -1.70 2.60 -10.40
CA THR A 133 -2.78 1.91 -9.69
C THR A 133 -3.42 2.88 -8.71
N ILE A 134 -4.45 2.46 -7.98
CA ILE A 134 -5.03 3.28 -6.91
C ILE A 134 -3.97 3.76 -5.90
N PHE A 135 -2.92 2.98 -5.66
CA PHE A 135 -1.85 3.39 -4.76
C PHE A 135 -1.20 4.71 -5.21
N ASP A 136 -1.01 4.90 -6.53
CA ASP A 136 -0.44 6.13 -7.09
C ASP A 136 -1.37 7.35 -6.95
N LEU A 137 -2.68 7.13 -6.75
CA LEU A 137 -3.64 8.20 -6.47
C LEU A 137 -3.65 8.58 -4.98
N VAL A 138 -3.43 7.61 -4.10
CA VAL A 138 -3.47 7.78 -2.64
C VAL A 138 -2.11 8.25 -2.09
N LEU A 139 -1.01 7.72 -2.62
CA LEU A 139 0.34 7.96 -2.12
C LEU A 139 0.70 9.44 -1.95
N PRO A 140 0.40 10.34 -2.90
CA PRO A 140 0.71 11.78 -2.73
C PRO A 140 0.06 12.40 -1.50
N ARG A 141 -1.18 11.99 -1.17
CA ARG A 141 -1.88 12.47 0.01
C ARG A 141 -1.24 11.95 1.29
N LEU A 142 -0.86 10.66 1.33
CA LEU A 142 -0.16 10.09 2.47
C LEU A 142 1.19 10.79 2.71
N MET A 143 1.91 11.14 1.63
CA MET A 143 3.16 11.90 1.71
C MET A 143 2.97 13.34 2.19
N ALA A 144 1.78 13.90 1.97
CA ALA A 144 1.40 15.22 2.48
C ALA A 144 0.85 15.18 3.92
N ALA A 145 0.76 14.01 4.55
CA ALA A 145 0.06 13.77 5.81
C ALA A 145 -1.42 14.22 5.75
N ASP A 146 -2.06 13.99 4.61
CA ASP A 146 -3.46 14.30 4.33
C ASP A 146 -4.25 12.99 4.30
N PRO A 147 -4.97 12.63 5.38
CA PRO A 147 -5.69 11.36 5.47
C PRO A 147 -6.77 11.25 4.38
N VAL A 148 -6.89 10.05 3.82
CA VAL A 148 -7.89 9.69 2.83
C VAL A 148 -9.03 8.94 3.52
N THR A 149 -10.26 9.37 3.32
CA THR A 149 -11.46 8.74 3.87
C THR A 149 -12.02 7.66 2.94
N ALA A 150 -12.95 6.85 3.45
CA ALA A 150 -13.64 5.84 2.65
C ALA A 150 -14.45 6.47 1.51
N ASP A 151 -15.13 7.60 1.77
CA ASP A 151 -15.94 8.31 0.78
C ASP A 151 -15.05 8.88 -0.34
N GLU A 152 -13.89 9.42 0.00
CA GLU A 152 -12.93 9.91 -0.99
C GLU A 152 -12.34 8.77 -1.84
N LEU A 153 -12.05 7.61 -1.24
CA LEU A 153 -11.66 6.42 -2.02
C LEU A 153 -12.78 5.98 -2.96
N ALA A 154 -14.02 5.97 -2.48
CA ALA A 154 -15.18 5.62 -3.29
C ALA A 154 -15.39 6.59 -4.47
N SER A 155 -15.18 7.89 -4.26
CA SER A 155 -15.34 8.92 -5.30
C SER A 155 -14.34 8.77 -6.45
N LEU A 156 -13.16 8.19 -6.19
CA LEU A 156 -12.18 7.92 -7.25
C LEU A 156 -12.71 6.95 -8.32
N GLY A 157 -13.73 6.13 -7.99
CA GLY A 157 -14.38 5.21 -8.92
C GLY A 157 -15.20 5.89 -10.01
N GLU A 158 -15.54 7.16 -9.86
CA GLU A 158 -16.20 7.97 -10.91
C GLU A 158 -15.23 8.33 -12.04
N GLY A 159 -13.91 8.20 -11.80
CA GLY A 159 -12.87 8.50 -12.78
C GLY A 159 -12.60 7.35 -13.75
N GLY A 160 -11.79 7.65 -14.76
CA GLY A 160 -11.37 6.66 -15.76
C GLY A 160 -10.43 5.59 -15.19
N LEU A 161 -10.37 4.45 -15.90
CA LEU A 161 -9.41 3.39 -15.66
C LEU A 161 -8.00 3.80 -16.13
N CYS A 162 -6.97 3.20 -15.53
CA CYS A 162 -5.63 3.28 -16.12
C CYS A 162 -5.53 2.37 -17.34
N LEU A 163 -5.35 2.95 -18.50
CA LEU A 163 -5.28 2.24 -19.79
C LEU A 163 -3.86 1.72 -20.10
N ASN A 164 -2.92 1.88 -19.19
CA ASN A 164 -1.52 1.48 -19.35
C ASN A 164 -0.90 1.99 -20.67
N CYS A 165 -1.09 3.27 -20.97
CA CYS A 165 -0.71 3.92 -22.23
C CYS A 165 0.79 3.74 -22.52
N LYS A 166 1.16 3.65 -23.81
CA LYS A 166 2.58 3.60 -24.25
C LYS A 166 3.39 4.76 -23.68
N VAL A 167 2.84 5.98 -23.72
CA VAL A 167 3.39 7.16 -23.06
C VAL A 167 2.46 7.51 -21.91
N CYS A 168 2.98 7.42 -20.68
CA CYS A 168 2.22 7.77 -19.49
C CYS A 168 2.18 9.28 -19.29
N THR A 169 0.99 9.86 -19.26
CA THR A 169 0.78 11.29 -19.00
C THR A 169 0.28 11.57 -17.57
N PHE A 170 0.28 10.57 -16.71
CA PHE A 170 -0.11 10.74 -15.31
C PHE A 170 0.71 11.86 -14.64
N PRO A 171 0.10 12.76 -13.85
CA PRO A 171 -1.32 12.80 -13.45
C PRO A 171 -2.26 13.51 -14.46
N ASN A 172 -1.80 13.93 -15.63
CA ASN A 172 -2.59 14.65 -16.63
C ASN A 172 -3.39 13.68 -17.54
N CYS A 173 -4.21 12.84 -16.93
CA CYS A 173 -5.09 11.87 -17.62
C CYS A 173 -6.39 11.69 -16.81
N GLY A 174 -7.34 10.94 -17.33
CA GLY A 174 -8.63 10.70 -16.68
C GLY A 174 -8.59 9.65 -15.54
N PHE A 175 -7.44 9.01 -15.29
CA PHE A 175 -7.32 7.96 -14.28
C PHE A 175 -7.64 8.47 -12.88
N GLY A 176 -8.66 7.89 -12.24
CA GLY A 176 -9.10 8.24 -10.89
C GLY A 176 -9.60 9.66 -10.71
N LYS A 177 -9.91 10.37 -11.78
CA LYS A 177 -10.49 11.72 -11.73
C LYS A 177 -11.97 11.66 -12.02
N GLY A 178 -12.76 11.60 -10.94
CA GLY A 178 -14.20 11.73 -11.02
C GLY A 178 -14.62 13.19 -11.02
N TYR A 179 -14.59 13.94 -11.96
CA TYR A 179 -14.83 15.41 -12.10
C TYR A 179 -13.76 16.31 -11.48
#